data_283528c490a85206d24d5a9d3667ff73
#
_entry.id   283528c490a85206d24d5a9d3667ff73
#
_cell.length_a   1.000
_cell.length_b   1.000
_cell.length_c   1.000
_cell.angle_alpha   90.00
_cell.angle_beta   90.00
_cell.angle_gamma   90.00
#
_symmetry.space_group_name_H-M   'P 1'
#
loop_
_entity.id
_entity.type
_entity.pdbx_description
1 polymer ?
#
loop_
_entity_poly.entity_id
_entity_poly.type
_entity_poly.pdbx_seq_one_letter_code
_entity_poly.pdbx_strand_id
1 'polypeptide(L)'
;LLKGDTGKAALREGKQPRKHQLEAMKAAHEYFRVHDRGKLIMACGTGKTYTSLEIIEQETGGKGLILFMVPSIALLGQSLNAWMTDTKYRMKAVCICSDSKASKRNDFDNDETSIIDNPLPATTNINSIKRQLLGYKDTDGLVVVFSTYQSIDVLAEAQRALLEADPSYGIFDYIVCDEAHRTTGFKQKGRDESHFTKIHDNDLIRGKKRLYMTATPRYYNDNAKATAKDKDLVLWSMNNPDYYGEEFFRIGFGRAVREGLLTDYKVLVLTISEDDIPDSILEDVKDKQQKETLKSGKELILNVDKEKIAIRLDLNNPRGIKFLDFEQQQKIAYDRHNPQIIGTIHTDKNRNEYI
;
A
#
# COMPACT_ATOMS: atom_id res chain seq x y z
N LEU A 1 21.90 45.90 -10.22
CA LEU A 1 22.93 44.88 -9.96
C LEU A 1 22.94 44.53 -8.48
N LEU A 2 22.08 43.59 -8.08
CA LEU A 2 22.09 43.01 -6.77
C LEU A 2 23.15 41.91 -6.79
N LYS A 3 24.26 42.12 -6.09
CA LYS A 3 25.16 41.05 -5.71
C LYS A 3 24.42 40.15 -4.72
N GLY A 4 23.80 39.08 -5.21
CA GLY A 4 23.28 38.01 -4.35
C GLY A 4 24.46 37.31 -3.69
N ASP A 5 24.43 37.28 -2.39
CA ASP A 5 25.26 36.40 -1.57
C ASP A 5 24.94 34.97 -2.01
N THR A 6 25.84 34.31 -2.73
CA THR A 6 25.71 32.88 -3.02
C THR A 6 26.06 32.16 -1.74
N GLY A 7 25.11 32.14 -0.80
CA GLY A 7 25.17 31.27 0.33
C GLY A 7 25.40 29.85 -0.16
N LYS A 8 26.50 29.23 0.22
CA LYS A 8 26.74 27.80 0.02
C LYS A 8 25.50 27.09 0.53
N ALA A 9 24.65 26.58 -0.37
CA ALA A 9 23.58 25.69 0.01
C ALA A 9 24.26 24.56 0.79
N ALA A 10 24.00 24.48 2.08
CA ALA A 10 24.50 23.39 2.90
C ALA A 10 23.97 22.11 2.25
N LEU A 11 24.87 21.29 1.70
CA LEU A 11 24.52 19.98 1.19
C LEU A 11 23.83 19.26 2.36
N ARG A 12 22.56 18.90 2.15
CA ARG A 12 21.79 18.18 3.14
C ARG A 12 22.54 16.88 3.42
N GLU A 13 22.96 16.65 4.67
CA GLU A 13 23.57 15.39 5.04
C GLU A 13 22.61 14.26 4.62
N GLY A 14 23.15 13.28 3.87
CA GLY A 14 22.38 12.14 3.41
C GLY A 14 21.74 11.42 4.59
N LYS A 15 20.50 11.01 4.44
CA LYS A 15 19.78 10.25 5.45
C LYS A 15 20.52 8.98 5.78
N GLN A 16 20.72 8.69 7.06
CA GLN A 16 21.41 7.49 7.52
C GLN A 16 20.39 6.44 7.97
N PRO A 17 20.60 5.16 7.63
CA PRO A 17 19.72 4.08 8.08
C PRO A 17 19.75 3.95 9.61
N ARG A 18 18.56 3.82 10.22
CA ARG A 18 18.43 3.54 11.64
C ARG A 18 18.78 2.08 11.93
N LYS A 19 19.01 1.72 13.20
CA LYS A 19 19.39 0.37 13.63
C LYS A 19 18.52 -0.74 13.02
N HIS A 20 17.20 -0.65 13.13
CA HIS A 20 16.27 -1.63 12.58
C HIS A 20 16.33 -1.73 11.04
N GLN A 21 16.65 -0.64 10.36
CA GLN A 21 16.84 -0.63 8.90
C GLN A 21 18.14 -1.33 8.51
N LEU A 22 19.23 -1.11 9.25
CA LEU A 22 20.48 -1.85 9.07
C LEU A 22 20.30 -3.36 9.32
N GLU A 23 19.51 -3.74 10.32
CA GLU A 23 19.15 -5.14 10.59
C GLU A 23 18.36 -5.72 9.40
N ALA A 24 17.41 -4.97 8.84
CA ALA A 24 16.64 -5.38 7.66
C ALA A 24 17.52 -5.54 6.41
N MET A 25 18.43 -4.60 6.17
CA MET A 25 19.40 -4.65 5.07
C MET A 25 20.29 -5.89 5.16
N LYS A 26 20.85 -6.15 6.35
CA LYS A 26 21.67 -7.33 6.60
C LYS A 26 20.88 -8.62 6.35
N ALA A 27 19.68 -8.72 6.90
CA ALA A 27 18.81 -9.88 6.71
C ALA A 27 18.42 -10.07 5.23
N ALA A 28 18.15 -8.99 4.50
CA ALA A 28 17.87 -9.03 3.06
C ALA A 28 19.09 -9.57 2.29
N HIS A 29 20.29 -9.07 2.60
CA HIS A 29 21.52 -9.51 1.94
C HIS A 29 21.78 -11.01 2.13
N GLU A 30 21.69 -11.48 3.37
CA GLU A 30 21.86 -12.91 3.67
C GLU A 30 20.81 -13.76 2.96
N TYR A 31 19.56 -13.31 2.95
CA TYR A 31 18.44 -14.04 2.39
C TYR A 31 18.46 -14.11 0.85
N PHE A 32 18.66 -12.98 0.17
CA PHE A 32 18.64 -12.91 -1.29
C PHE A 32 19.87 -13.50 -1.98
N ARG A 33 20.86 -13.98 -1.23
CA ARG A 33 21.97 -14.78 -1.79
C ARG A 33 21.53 -16.14 -2.32
N VAL A 34 20.44 -16.69 -1.74
CA VAL A 34 19.98 -18.06 -2.03
C VAL A 34 18.50 -18.12 -2.40
N HIS A 35 17.77 -17.02 -2.28
CA HIS A 35 16.35 -16.93 -2.59
C HIS A 35 16.06 -15.83 -3.60
N ASP A 36 15.01 -16.01 -4.40
CA ASP A 36 14.57 -15.04 -5.41
C ASP A 36 13.31 -14.26 -4.99
N ARG A 37 12.63 -14.68 -3.91
CA ARG A 37 11.43 -14.01 -3.35
C ARG A 37 11.52 -13.93 -1.84
N GLY A 38 11.12 -12.81 -1.26
CA GLY A 38 11.13 -12.64 0.19
C GLY A 38 10.24 -11.51 0.68
N LYS A 39 9.84 -11.60 1.96
CA LYS A 39 8.94 -10.64 2.63
C LYS A 39 9.68 -9.78 3.64
N LEU A 40 9.49 -8.47 3.52
CA LEU A 40 9.88 -7.45 4.48
C LEU A 40 8.62 -6.93 5.20
N ILE A 41 8.46 -7.26 6.47
CA ILE A 41 7.31 -6.84 7.25
C ILE A 41 7.74 -5.71 8.19
N MET A 42 7.25 -4.52 7.93
CA MET A 42 7.58 -3.33 8.73
C MET A 42 6.33 -2.52 9.04
N ALA A 43 6.12 -2.18 10.30
CA ALA A 43 5.00 -1.34 10.73
C ALA A 43 4.99 0.01 9.98
N CYS A 44 3.79 0.60 9.81
CA CYS A 44 3.67 1.94 9.23
C CYS A 44 4.51 2.94 10.03
N GLY A 45 5.14 3.91 9.35
CA GLY A 45 5.98 4.91 9.99
C GLY A 45 7.40 4.47 10.34
N THR A 46 7.78 3.18 10.18
CA THR A 46 9.16 2.71 10.44
C THR A 46 10.11 2.89 9.26
N GLY A 47 9.64 3.47 8.15
CA GLY A 47 10.49 3.83 7.01
C GLY A 47 10.68 2.73 5.96
N LYS A 48 9.64 1.92 5.67
CA LYS A 48 9.66 0.87 4.63
C LYS A 48 10.25 1.33 3.30
N THR A 49 9.78 2.45 2.78
CA THR A 49 10.20 2.99 1.47
C THR A 49 11.68 3.31 1.43
N TYR A 50 12.21 3.92 2.49
CA TYR A 50 13.64 4.19 2.60
C TYR A 50 14.45 2.90 2.78
N THR A 51 13.96 1.96 3.61
CA THR A 51 14.61 0.66 3.80
C THR A 51 14.68 -0.13 2.49
N SER A 52 13.63 -0.07 1.66
CA SER A 52 13.65 -0.75 0.36
C SER A 52 14.68 -0.14 -0.60
N LEU A 53 14.84 1.19 -0.60
CA LEU A 53 15.88 1.86 -1.37
C LEU A 53 17.27 1.37 -0.95
N GLU A 54 17.56 1.42 0.35
CA GLU A 54 18.86 0.99 0.90
C GLU A 54 19.17 -0.49 0.59
N ILE A 55 18.15 -1.38 0.67
CA ILE A 55 18.29 -2.79 0.25
C ILE A 55 18.64 -2.88 -1.23
N ILE A 56 17.91 -2.18 -2.10
CA ILE A 56 18.14 -2.24 -3.54
C ILE A 56 19.52 -1.67 -3.89
N GLU A 57 19.93 -0.57 -3.30
CA GLU A 57 21.26 0.00 -3.52
C GLU A 57 22.37 -0.96 -3.08
N GLN A 58 22.21 -1.60 -1.91
CA GLN A 58 23.15 -2.60 -1.41
C GLN A 58 23.23 -3.84 -2.32
N GLU A 59 22.10 -4.38 -2.74
CA GLU A 59 22.03 -5.62 -3.50
C GLU A 59 22.49 -5.46 -4.96
N THR A 60 22.36 -4.26 -5.51
CA THR A 60 22.68 -3.97 -6.91
C THR A 60 24.01 -3.20 -7.07
N GLY A 61 24.61 -2.77 -5.97
CA GLY A 61 25.73 -1.83 -6.00
C GLY A 61 25.35 -0.48 -6.60
N GLY A 62 24.08 -0.11 -6.51
CA GLY A 62 23.54 1.14 -7.05
C GLY A 62 23.40 1.17 -8.57
N LYS A 63 23.37 0.03 -9.26
CA LYS A 63 23.23 -0.07 -10.72
C LYS A 63 22.28 -1.22 -11.09
N GLY A 64 21.32 -0.96 -11.95
CA GLY A 64 20.41 -2.00 -12.44
C GLY A 64 19.04 -1.47 -12.86
N LEU A 65 18.24 -2.37 -13.40
CA LEU A 65 16.86 -2.12 -13.81
C LEU A 65 15.89 -2.63 -12.73
N ILE A 66 15.16 -1.71 -12.11
CA ILE A 66 14.28 -1.97 -10.96
C ILE A 66 12.85 -1.68 -11.33
N LEU A 67 11.92 -2.51 -10.88
CA LEU A 67 10.49 -2.24 -10.90
C LEU A 67 9.99 -1.97 -9.48
N PHE A 68 9.27 -0.87 -9.30
CA PHE A 68 8.63 -0.51 -8.04
C PHE A 68 7.10 -0.44 -8.24
N MET A 69 6.38 -1.37 -7.62
CA MET A 69 4.92 -1.51 -7.75
C MET A 69 4.20 -0.94 -6.55
N VAL A 70 3.17 -0.14 -6.81
CA VAL A 70 2.34 0.51 -5.78
C VAL A 70 0.84 0.36 -6.08
N PRO A 71 -0.03 0.43 -5.06
CA PRO A 71 -1.47 0.28 -5.27
C PRO A 71 -2.19 1.54 -5.78
N SER A 72 -1.58 2.72 -5.70
CA SER A 72 -2.22 3.97 -6.11
C SER A 72 -1.24 4.98 -6.70
N ILE A 73 -1.75 5.96 -7.45
CA ILE A 73 -0.97 7.05 -8.04
C ILE A 73 -0.35 7.94 -6.96
N ALA A 74 -1.07 8.18 -5.86
CA ALA A 74 -0.56 8.95 -4.74
C ALA A 74 0.69 8.31 -4.12
N LEU A 75 0.64 6.99 -3.89
CA LEU A 75 1.79 6.23 -3.38
C LEU A 75 2.93 6.15 -4.42
N LEU A 76 2.61 6.17 -5.73
CA LEU A 76 3.63 6.23 -6.77
C LEU A 76 4.43 7.53 -6.66
N GLY A 77 3.77 8.69 -6.61
CA GLY A 77 4.42 9.99 -6.46
C GLY A 77 5.22 10.09 -5.16
N GLN A 78 4.66 9.60 -4.05
CA GLN A 78 5.34 9.59 -2.76
C GLN A 78 6.61 8.72 -2.77
N SER A 79 6.54 7.51 -3.31
CA SER A 79 7.67 6.58 -3.36
C SER A 79 8.76 7.07 -4.30
N LEU A 80 8.37 7.60 -5.47
CA LEU A 80 9.27 8.23 -6.43
C LEU A 80 10.04 9.40 -5.77
N ASN A 81 9.32 10.33 -5.13
CA ASN A 81 9.96 11.47 -4.45
C ASN A 81 10.91 11.02 -3.35
N ALA A 82 10.51 10.03 -2.55
CA ALA A 82 11.35 9.50 -1.48
C ALA A 82 12.63 8.88 -2.04
N TRP A 83 12.53 8.05 -3.07
CA TRP A 83 13.69 7.40 -3.68
C TRP A 83 14.61 8.40 -4.39
N MET A 84 14.05 9.36 -5.15
CA MET A 84 14.83 10.41 -5.81
C MET A 84 15.57 11.33 -4.83
N THR A 85 14.97 11.57 -3.66
CA THR A 85 15.55 12.44 -2.63
C THR A 85 16.65 11.74 -1.82
N ASP A 86 16.42 10.47 -1.50
CA ASP A 86 17.26 9.73 -0.53
C ASP A 86 18.32 8.84 -1.21
N THR A 87 18.27 8.62 -2.54
CA THR A 87 19.25 7.79 -3.26
C THR A 87 20.68 8.36 -3.18
N LYS A 88 21.65 7.47 -3.02
CA LYS A 88 23.10 7.77 -3.03
C LYS A 88 23.70 7.69 -4.43
N TYR A 89 22.96 7.14 -5.38
CA TYR A 89 23.42 6.88 -6.74
C TYR A 89 22.65 7.72 -7.77
N ARG A 90 23.14 7.76 -8.99
CA ARG A 90 22.36 8.32 -10.08
C ARG A 90 21.11 7.47 -10.30
N MET A 91 19.98 8.10 -10.45
CA MET A 91 18.72 7.42 -10.71
C MET A 91 18.00 8.04 -11.90
N LYS A 92 17.55 7.20 -12.80
CA LYS A 92 16.60 7.52 -13.88
C LYS A 92 15.29 6.84 -13.56
N ALA A 93 14.19 7.56 -13.68
CA ALA A 93 12.88 7.01 -13.38
C ALA A 93 11.93 7.10 -14.59
N VAL A 94 11.09 6.08 -14.74
CA VAL A 94 9.98 6.01 -15.69
C VAL A 94 8.72 5.72 -14.90
N CYS A 95 7.65 6.50 -15.11
CA CYS A 95 6.38 6.34 -14.42
C CYS A 95 5.32 5.76 -15.36
N ILE A 96 4.72 4.64 -14.95
CA ILE A 96 3.65 3.95 -15.68
C ILE A 96 2.39 3.94 -14.82
N CYS A 97 1.44 4.80 -15.15
CA CYS A 97 0.10 4.77 -14.56
C CYS A 97 -0.91 5.36 -15.54
N SER A 98 -2.15 4.89 -15.47
CA SER A 98 -3.27 5.40 -16.26
C SER A 98 -4.06 6.41 -15.44
N ASP A 99 -4.45 7.52 -16.09
CA ASP A 99 -5.45 8.41 -15.53
C ASP A 99 -6.84 7.77 -15.66
N SER A 100 -7.28 7.07 -14.63
CA SER A 100 -8.61 6.47 -14.61
C SER A 100 -9.74 7.50 -14.49
N LYS A 101 -9.44 8.78 -14.30
CA LYS A 101 -10.45 9.86 -14.22
C LYS A 101 -11.02 10.24 -15.58
N ALA A 102 -10.42 9.84 -16.70
CA ALA A 102 -10.96 10.10 -18.04
C ALA A 102 -12.05 9.11 -18.48
N SER A 103 -12.23 7.99 -17.82
CA SER A 103 -13.27 7.01 -18.17
C SER A 103 -13.94 6.42 -16.94
N LYS A 104 -15.10 6.96 -16.64
CA LYS A 104 -16.12 6.56 -15.65
C LYS A 104 -15.98 7.18 -14.26
N ARG A 105 -16.78 8.23 -14.06
CA ARG A 105 -17.41 8.53 -12.78
C ARG A 105 -18.13 7.27 -12.27
N ASN A 106 -17.45 6.49 -11.45
CA ASN A 106 -18.09 5.60 -10.49
C ASN A 106 -17.35 5.83 -9.17
N ASP A 107 -18.10 6.44 -8.29
CA ASP A 107 -17.79 6.75 -6.91
C ASP A 107 -17.18 5.55 -6.20
N PHE A 108 -16.14 5.78 -5.42
CA PHE A 108 -15.72 5.09 -4.21
C PHE A 108 -14.20 4.94 -4.04
N ASP A 109 -13.46 6.02 -4.30
CA ASP A 109 -12.19 6.26 -3.59
C ASP A 109 -11.86 7.75 -3.77
N ASN A 110 -12.15 8.54 -2.75
CA ASN A 110 -11.79 9.96 -2.67
C ASN A 110 -10.29 10.13 -2.38
N ASP A 111 -9.43 9.61 -3.25
CA ASP A 111 -8.04 10.05 -3.30
C ASP A 111 -7.88 10.99 -4.48
N GLU A 112 -8.09 12.27 -4.20
CA GLU A 112 -8.03 13.37 -5.17
C GLU A 112 -6.58 13.78 -5.54
N THR A 113 -5.68 12.85 -5.71
CA THR A 113 -4.37 13.15 -6.27
C THR A 113 -4.40 12.96 -7.79
N SER A 114 -4.35 14.07 -8.50
CA SER A 114 -4.24 14.07 -9.95
C SER A 114 -2.82 13.70 -10.38
N ILE A 115 -2.65 13.21 -11.65
CA ILE A 115 -1.34 12.98 -12.28
C ILE A 115 -0.44 14.24 -12.23
N ILE A 116 -1.03 15.42 -12.03
CA ILE A 116 -0.34 16.71 -11.89
C ILE A 116 0.61 16.73 -10.69
N ASP A 117 0.36 15.90 -9.67
CA ASP A 117 1.19 15.83 -8.45
C ASP A 117 2.41 14.90 -8.60
N ASN A 118 2.56 14.23 -9.75
CA ASN A 118 3.75 13.43 -10.01
C ASN A 118 4.91 14.33 -10.45
N PRO A 119 6.09 14.19 -9.85
CA PRO A 119 7.28 14.98 -10.20
C PRO A 119 7.82 14.64 -11.60
N LEU A 120 7.40 13.54 -12.21
CA LEU A 120 7.74 13.12 -13.57
C LEU A 120 6.47 12.78 -14.37
N PRO A 121 6.47 13.05 -15.70
CA PRO A 121 5.35 12.70 -16.56
C PRO A 121 5.14 11.18 -16.56
N ALA A 122 3.92 10.75 -16.25
CA ALA A 122 3.50 9.36 -16.38
C ALA A 122 2.96 9.06 -17.76
N THR A 123 3.13 7.83 -18.23
CA THR A 123 2.66 7.43 -19.55
C THR A 123 2.20 5.97 -19.58
N THR A 124 1.21 5.69 -20.42
CA THR A 124 0.79 4.31 -20.76
C THR A 124 1.16 3.96 -22.21
N ASN A 125 1.87 4.85 -22.91
CA ASN A 125 2.29 4.60 -24.28
C ASN A 125 3.52 3.69 -24.32
N ILE A 126 3.33 2.46 -24.76
CA ILE A 126 4.35 1.40 -24.80
C ILE A 126 5.61 1.83 -25.57
N ASN A 127 5.46 2.50 -26.72
CA ASN A 127 6.60 2.95 -27.52
C ASN A 127 7.39 4.06 -26.82
N SER A 128 6.71 4.93 -26.07
CA SER A 128 7.36 5.95 -25.26
C SER A 128 8.14 5.33 -24.10
N ILE A 129 7.54 4.37 -23.37
CA ILE A 129 8.18 3.63 -22.29
C ILE A 129 9.43 2.90 -22.81
N LYS A 130 9.28 2.12 -23.88
CA LYS A 130 10.39 1.40 -24.52
C LYS A 130 11.52 2.34 -24.90
N ARG A 131 11.23 3.45 -25.56
CA ARG A 131 12.24 4.44 -25.98
C ARG A 131 12.98 5.04 -24.80
N GLN A 132 12.27 5.40 -23.74
CA GLN A 132 12.89 5.94 -22.53
C GLN A 132 13.82 4.90 -21.88
N LEU A 133 13.37 3.67 -21.73
CA LEU A 133 14.17 2.60 -21.11
C LEU A 133 15.41 2.27 -21.93
N LEU A 134 15.29 2.16 -23.27
CA LEU A 134 16.45 1.97 -24.14
C LEU A 134 17.43 3.14 -24.05
N GLY A 135 16.93 4.37 -23.96
CA GLY A 135 17.76 5.55 -23.74
C GLY A 135 18.49 5.58 -22.40
N TYR A 136 18.05 4.78 -21.43
CA TYR A 136 18.66 4.68 -20.10
C TYR A 136 19.51 3.43 -19.91
N LYS A 137 19.62 2.55 -20.90
CA LYS A 137 20.35 1.27 -20.81
C LYS A 137 21.79 1.43 -20.28
N ASP A 138 22.51 2.44 -20.77
CA ASP A 138 23.91 2.69 -20.42
C ASP A 138 24.07 3.62 -19.22
N THR A 139 23.01 3.85 -18.45
CA THR A 139 23.09 4.66 -17.23
C THR A 139 23.98 3.97 -16.21
N ASP A 140 25.00 4.68 -15.74
CA ASP A 140 25.78 4.26 -14.59
C ASP A 140 25.05 4.64 -13.31
N GLY A 141 24.08 3.82 -12.94
CA GLY A 141 23.16 4.06 -11.84
C GLY A 141 21.90 3.20 -11.91
N LEU A 142 20.90 3.53 -11.12
CA LEU A 142 19.63 2.85 -11.08
C LEU A 142 18.70 3.37 -12.20
N VAL A 143 18.05 2.46 -12.91
CA VAL A 143 16.91 2.75 -13.77
C VAL A 143 15.68 2.14 -13.11
N VAL A 144 14.76 2.98 -12.64
CA VAL A 144 13.61 2.54 -11.85
C VAL A 144 12.31 2.82 -12.60
N VAL A 145 11.54 1.77 -12.83
CA VAL A 145 10.17 1.86 -13.34
C VAL A 145 9.22 1.88 -12.14
N PHE A 146 8.55 3.00 -11.91
CA PHE A 146 7.47 3.11 -10.93
C PHE A 146 6.14 2.84 -11.64
N SER A 147 5.39 1.85 -11.17
CA SER A 147 4.11 1.50 -11.78
C SER A 147 3.05 1.21 -10.73
N THR A 148 1.79 1.50 -11.08
CA THR A 148 0.66 1.00 -10.29
C THR A 148 0.34 -0.44 -10.68
N TYR A 149 -0.20 -1.25 -9.75
CA TYR A 149 -0.65 -2.60 -10.06
C TYR A 149 -1.72 -2.62 -11.16
N GLN A 150 -2.57 -1.60 -11.23
CA GLN A 150 -3.59 -1.47 -12.26
C GLN A 150 -3.03 -1.35 -13.67
N SER A 151 -1.78 -0.88 -13.81
CA SER A 151 -1.11 -0.71 -15.10
C SER A 151 -0.22 -1.89 -15.48
N ILE A 152 -0.37 -3.04 -14.81
CA ILE A 152 0.51 -4.21 -14.98
C ILE A 152 0.48 -4.76 -16.41
N ASP A 153 -0.65 -4.69 -17.11
CA ASP A 153 -0.76 -5.17 -18.48
C ASP A 153 0.03 -4.28 -19.45
N VAL A 154 -0.03 -2.96 -19.29
CA VAL A 154 0.79 -1.99 -20.03
C VAL A 154 2.28 -2.22 -19.75
N LEU A 155 2.63 -2.46 -18.48
CA LEU A 155 4.00 -2.78 -18.08
C LEU A 155 4.51 -4.07 -18.76
N ALA A 156 3.68 -5.12 -18.78
CA ALA A 156 4.02 -6.41 -19.40
C ALA A 156 4.26 -6.26 -20.92
N GLU A 157 3.40 -5.52 -21.60
CA GLU A 157 3.57 -5.23 -23.03
C GLU A 157 4.82 -4.38 -23.29
N ALA A 158 5.08 -3.37 -22.47
CA ALA A 158 6.27 -2.53 -22.58
C ALA A 158 7.56 -3.34 -22.34
N GLN A 159 7.57 -4.26 -21.36
CA GLN A 159 8.69 -5.15 -21.10
C GLN A 159 8.91 -6.13 -22.28
N ARG A 160 7.85 -6.68 -22.84
CA ARG A 160 7.94 -7.55 -24.02
C ARG A 160 8.54 -6.81 -25.21
N ALA A 161 8.02 -5.62 -25.51
CA ALA A 161 8.54 -4.77 -26.60
C ALA A 161 9.99 -4.32 -26.36
N LEU A 162 10.40 -4.16 -25.11
CA LEU A 162 11.79 -3.86 -24.76
C LEU A 162 12.71 -5.05 -25.02
N LEU A 163 12.31 -6.27 -24.58
CA LEU A 163 13.06 -7.50 -24.77
C LEU A 163 13.14 -7.93 -26.24
N GLU A 164 12.11 -7.63 -27.06
CA GLU A 164 12.14 -7.82 -28.51
C GLU A 164 13.15 -6.89 -29.19
N ALA A 165 13.27 -5.66 -28.72
CA ALA A 165 14.24 -4.67 -29.24
C ALA A 165 15.67 -4.97 -28.76
N ASP A 166 15.83 -5.43 -27.54
CA ASP A 166 17.12 -5.77 -26.93
C ASP A 166 16.96 -6.92 -25.91
N PRO A 167 17.21 -8.18 -26.33
CA PRO A 167 17.11 -9.33 -25.43
C PRO A 167 18.05 -9.31 -24.22
N SER A 168 19.09 -8.48 -24.25
CA SER A 168 20.03 -8.34 -23.13
C SER A 168 19.56 -7.35 -22.07
N TYR A 169 18.48 -6.58 -22.35
CA TYR A 169 17.99 -5.52 -21.48
C TYR A 169 16.47 -5.53 -21.39
N GLY A 170 15.94 -5.61 -20.17
CA GLY A 170 14.49 -5.61 -19.94
C GLY A 170 14.04 -6.56 -18.85
N ILE A 171 14.92 -7.46 -18.36
CA ILE A 171 14.64 -8.27 -17.17
C ILE A 171 14.97 -7.41 -15.94
N PHE A 172 13.99 -7.21 -15.06
CA PHE A 172 14.21 -6.47 -13.83
C PHE A 172 15.16 -7.21 -12.89
N ASP A 173 16.18 -6.54 -12.37
CA ASP A 173 17.07 -7.11 -11.35
C ASP A 173 16.29 -7.34 -10.05
N TYR A 174 15.46 -6.36 -9.67
CA TYR A 174 14.54 -6.46 -8.55
C TYR A 174 13.15 -5.92 -8.91
N ILE A 175 12.13 -6.59 -8.39
CA ILE A 175 10.74 -6.13 -8.37
C ILE A 175 10.39 -5.87 -6.91
N VAL A 176 10.14 -4.62 -6.56
CA VAL A 176 9.68 -4.19 -5.24
C VAL A 176 8.17 -4.05 -5.27
N CYS A 177 7.47 -4.81 -4.43
CA CYS A 177 6.02 -4.82 -4.32
C CYS A 177 5.62 -4.13 -3.01
N ASP A 178 5.24 -2.86 -3.08
CA ASP A 178 4.74 -2.14 -1.91
C ASP A 178 3.28 -2.48 -1.64
N GLU A 179 2.88 -2.43 -0.36
CA GLU A 179 1.58 -2.87 0.15
C GLU A 179 1.19 -4.26 -0.39
N ALA A 180 2.15 -5.19 -0.34
CA ALA A 180 2.06 -6.51 -0.93
C ALA A 180 0.88 -7.36 -0.44
N HIS A 181 0.26 -7.01 0.70
CA HIS A 181 -0.97 -7.65 1.16
C HIS A 181 -2.13 -7.49 0.17
N ARG A 182 -2.09 -6.48 -0.72
CA ARG A 182 -3.08 -6.29 -1.79
C ARG A 182 -2.91 -7.27 -2.96
N THR A 183 -1.75 -7.91 -3.07
CA THR A 183 -1.50 -8.93 -4.11
C THR A 183 -2.01 -10.32 -3.74
N THR A 184 -2.69 -10.44 -2.58
CA THR A 184 -3.33 -11.68 -2.13
C THR A 184 -4.74 -11.81 -2.71
N GLY A 185 -5.24 -13.02 -2.86
CA GLY A 185 -6.60 -13.27 -3.33
C GLY A 185 -6.80 -14.64 -3.95
N PHE A 186 -7.95 -14.81 -4.59
CA PHE A 186 -8.33 -16.03 -5.30
C PHE A 186 -8.39 -15.77 -6.80
N LYS A 187 -7.94 -16.73 -7.61
CA LYS A 187 -8.19 -16.78 -9.05
C LYS A 187 -9.30 -17.78 -9.32
N GLN A 188 -10.41 -17.30 -9.83
CA GLN A 188 -11.51 -18.14 -10.29
C GLN A 188 -11.26 -18.52 -11.76
N LYS A 189 -11.34 -19.81 -12.06
CA LYS A 189 -11.19 -20.32 -13.43
C LYS A 189 -12.26 -19.65 -14.33
N GLY A 190 -11.82 -19.04 -15.44
CA GLY A 190 -12.71 -18.37 -16.40
C GLY A 190 -13.10 -16.92 -16.10
N ARG A 191 -12.56 -16.30 -15.04
CA ARG A 191 -12.63 -14.86 -14.83
C ARG A 191 -11.28 -14.19 -15.01
N ASP A 192 -11.31 -12.92 -15.40
CA ASP A 192 -10.08 -12.12 -15.48
C ASP A 192 -9.36 -12.10 -14.15
N GLU A 193 -8.06 -12.27 -14.21
CA GLU A 193 -7.19 -12.21 -13.03
C GLU A 193 -7.13 -10.77 -12.51
N SER A 194 -7.16 -10.62 -11.19
CA SER A 194 -6.92 -9.31 -10.58
C SER A 194 -5.57 -8.76 -11.02
N HIS A 195 -5.53 -7.50 -11.44
CA HIS A 195 -4.27 -6.82 -11.77
C HIS A 195 -3.21 -6.95 -10.67
N PHE A 196 -3.63 -7.03 -9.41
CA PHE A 196 -2.73 -7.16 -8.27
C PHE A 196 -2.05 -8.52 -8.18
N THR A 197 -2.72 -9.61 -8.56
CA THR A 197 -2.18 -10.97 -8.45
C THR A 197 -1.26 -11.34 -9.62
N LYS A 198 -1.40 -10.69 -10.75
CA LYS A 198 -0.57 -10.88 -11.94
C LYS A 198 0.93 -10.68 -11.70
N ILE A 199 1.31 -9.93 -10.66
CA ILE A 199 2.73 -9.69 -10.33
C ILE A 199 3.48 -10.95 -9.91
N HIS A 200 2.78 -12.02 -9.53
CA HIS A 200 3.39 -13.30 -9.17
C HIS A 200 3.83 -14.13 -10.38
N ASP A 201 3.29 -13.83 -11.56
CA ASP A 201 3.58 -14.53 -12.79
C ASP A 201 4.91 -14.04 -13.40
N ASN A 202 5.90 -14.95 -13.45
CA ASN A 202 7.22 -14.67 -14.03
C ASN A 202 7.19 -14.60 -15.56
N ASP A 203 6.21 -15.22 -16.22
CA ASP A 203 6.08 -15.16 -17.67
C ASP A 203 5.44 -13.83 -18.10
N LEU A 204 4.61 -13.25 -17.25
CA LEU A 204 4.02 -11.94 -17.49
C LEU A 204 5.00 -10.80 -17.19
N ILE A 205 5.60 -10.80 -15.98
CA ILE A 205 6.58 -9.79 -15.57
C ILE A 205 7.88 -10.48 -15.18
N ARG A 206 8.89 -10.32 -16.01
CA ARG A 206 10.20 -10.97 -15.83
C ARG A 206 11.09 -10.16 -14.88
N GLY A 207 11.52 -10.81 -13.81
CA GLY A 207 12.44 -10.24 -12.85
C GLY A 207 13.24 -11.34 -12.15
N LYS A 208 14.47 -11.01 -11.75
CA LYS A 208 15.38 -11.96 -11.09
C LYS A 208 14.99 -12.18 -9.64
N LYS A 209 14.63 -11.10 -8.94
CA LYS A 209 14.27 -11.15 -7.50
C LYS A 209 13.03 -10.31 -7.21
N ARG A 210 12.24 -10.72 -6.20
CA ARG A 210 11.04 -10.02 -5.74
C ARG A 210 11.09 -9.73 -4.25
N LEU A 211 10.99 -8.46 -3.90
CA LEU A 211 10.87 -7.97 -2.53
C LEU A 211 9.41 -7.57 -2.26
N TYR A 212 8.71 -8.34 -1.45
CA TYR A 212 7.35 -8.03 -1.01
C TYR A 212 7.39 -7.31 0.32
N MET A 213 6.88 -6.09 0.38
CA MET A 213 6.87 -5.31 1.61
C MET A 213 5.46 -4.87 2.00
N THR A 214 5.18 -4.97 3.30
CA THR A 214 3.91 -4.53 3.89
C THR A 214 4.05 -4.33 5.40
N ALA A 215 3.14 -3.55 5.97
CA ALA A 215 2.96 -3.48 7.43
C ALA A 215 2.03 -4.58 7.95
N THR A 216 1.08 -5.02 7.13
CA THR A 216 -0.06 -5.86 7.48
C THR A 216 -0.12 -7.10 6.58
N PRO A 217 0.71 -8.13 6.83
CA PRO A 217 0.69 -9.32 5.99
C PRO A 217 -0.68 -10.01 6.10
N ARG A 218 -1.21 -10.45 4.95
CA ARG A 218 -2.50 -11.11 4.86
C ARG A 218 -2.34 -12.60 4.68
N TYR A 219 -2.88 -13.37 5.62
CA TYR A 219 -2.87 -14.83 5.63
C TYR A 219 -4.29 -15.35 5.54
N TYR A 220 -4.50 -16.36 4.72
CA TYR A 220 -5.77 -17.07 4.66
C TYR A 220 -5.73 -18.30 5.54
N ASN A 221 -6.80 -18.58 6.27
CA ASN A 221 -6.94 -19.72 7.13
C ASN A 221 -7.10 -21.04 6.34
N ASP A 222 -7.03 -22.17 7.03
CA ASP A 222 -7.07 -23.47 6.39
C ASP A 222 -8.44 -23.77 5.75
N ASN A 223 -9.53 -23.22 6.28
CA ASN A 223 -10.86 -23.32 5.66
C ASN A 223 -10.90 -22.62 4.30
N ALA A 224 -10.30 -21.44 4.17
CA ALA A 224 -10.20 -20.74 2.91
C ALA A 224 -9.33 -21.50 1.91
N LYS A 225 -8.23 -22.10 2.36
CA LYS A 225 -7.36 -22.95 1.55
C LYS A 225 -8.08 -24.22 1.07
N ALA A 226 -8.83 -24.88 1.96
CA ALA A 226 -9.64 -26.04 1.62
C ALA A 226 -10.71 -25.69 0.58
N THR A 227 -11.43 -24.60 0.78
CA THR A 227 -12.43 -24.10 -0.18
C THR A 227 -11.81 -23.77 -1.55
N ALA A 228 -10.61 -23.22 -1.56
CA ALA A 228 -9.90 -22.96 -2.81
C ALA A 228 -9.55 -24.26 -3.52
N LYS A 229 -9.05 -25.25 -2.80
CA LYS A 229 -8.71 -26.58 -3.34
C LYS A 229 -9.94 -27.30 -3.90
N ASP A 230 -11.05 -27.30 -3.15
CA ASP A 230 -12.29 -27.97 -3.56
C ASP A 230 -12.91 -27.34 -4.83
N LYS A 231 -12.69 -26.04 -5.03
CA LYS A 231 -13.18 -25.30 -6.20
C LYS A 231 -12.16 -25.17 -7.34
N ASP A 232 -11.02 -25.84 -7.25
CA ASP A 232 -9.89 -25.72 -8.21
C ASP A 232 -9.49 -24.24 -8.46
N LEU A 233 -9.37 -23.48 -7.35
CA LEU A 233 -8.96 -22.08 -7.36
C LEU A 233 -7.51 -21.96 -6.95
N VAL A 234 -6.77 -21.04 -7.60
CA VAL A 234 -5.46 -20.61 -7.11
C VAL A 234 -5.67 -19.60 -5.99
N LEU A 235 -5.01 -19.82 -4.86
CA LEU A 235 -5.03 -18.91 -3.72
C LEU A 235 -3.65 -18.30 -3.48
N TRP A 236 -3.55 -17.00 -3.67
CA TRP A 236 -2.37 -16.23 -3.26
C TRP A 236 -2.51 -15.78 -1.81
N SER A 237 -1.78 -16.43 -0.92
CA SER A 237 -1.71 -16.11 0.50
C SER A 237 -0.26 -15.85 0.89
N MET A 238 -0.01 -14.82 1.70
CA MET A 238 1.35 -14.44 2.04
C MET A 238 2.11 -15.47 2.88
N ASN A 239 1.43 -16.49 3.39
CA ASN A 239 2.08 -17.66 4.02
C ASN A 239 2.45 -18.76 3.03
N ASN A 240 2.23 -18.57 1.72
CA ASN A 240 2.73 -19.48 0.71
C ASN A 240 4.12 -19.02 0.20
N PRO A 241 5.20 -19.75 0.52
CA PRO A 241 6.55 -19.36 0.13
C PRO A 241 6.81 -19.42 -1.38
N ASP A 242 6.07 -20.22 -2.14
CA ASP A 242 6.24 -20.32 -3.59
C ASP A 242 5.92 -19.00 -4.31
N TYR A 243 4.99 -18.22 -3.76
CA TYR A 243 4.60 -16.92 -4.33
C TYR A 243 5.32 -15.75 -3.70
N TYR A 244 5.52 -15.78 -2.37
CA TYR A 244 6.02 -14.61 -1.63
C TYR A 244 7.42 -14.81 -1.05
N GLY A 245 7.98 -16.02 -1.09
CA GLY A 245 9.17 -16.36 -0.33
C GLY A 245 8.89 -16.39 1.19
N GLU A 246 9.97 -16.54 1.97
CA GLU A 246 9.86 -16.47 3.42
C GLU A 246 9.99 -15.03 3.94
N GLU A 247 9.62 -14.85 5.18
CA GLU A 247 9.81 -13.59 5.88
C GLU A 247 11.24 -13.49 6.40
N PHE A 248 12.04 -12.63 5.80
CA PHE A 248 13.43 -12.47 6.22
C PHE A 248 13.61 -11.42 7.32
N PHE A 249 12.66 -10.48 7.47
CA PHE A 249 12.72 -9.47 8.53
C PHE A 249 11.32 -9.00 8.94
N ARG A 250 11.16 -8.81 10.27
CA ARG A 250 9.94 -8.24 10.85
C ARG A 250 10.25 -7.20 11.92
N ILE A 251 9.62 -6.04 11.79
CA ILE A 251 9.42 -5.09 12.87
C ILE A 251 7.95 -4.74 12.98
N GLY A 252 7.27 -5.36 13.94
CA GLY A 252 5.86 -5.07 14.23
C GLY A 252 5.71 -3.81 15.08
N PHE A 253 4.48 -3.35 15.23
CA PHE A 253 4.16 -2.11 15.95
C PHE A 253 4.71 -2.11 17.39
N GLY A 254 4.48 -3.18 18.16
CA GLY A 254 4.93 -3.26 19.56
C GLY A 254 6.45 -3.20 19.71
N ARG A 255 7.23 -3.77 18.77
CA ARG A 255 8.69 -3.61 18.76
C ARG A 255 9.08 -2.16 18.41
N ALA A 256 8.42 -1.57 17.43
CA ALA A 256 8.69 -0.20 17.01
C ALA A 256 8.41 0.82 18.12
N VAL A 257 7.37 0.62 18.92
CA VAL A 257 7.09 1.45 20.11
C VAL A 257 8.17 1.25 21.19
N ARG A 258 8.51 0.00 21.52
CA ARG A 258 9.58 -0.27 22.52
C ARG A 258 10.95 0.31 22.13
N GLU A 259 11.26 0.36 20.84
CA GLU A 259 12.48 0.96 20.32
C GLU A 259 12.40 2.49 20.12
N GLY A 260 11.27 3.12 20.52
CA GLY A 260 11.07 4.56 20.40
C GLY A 260 10.94 5.08 18.96
N LEU A 261 10.64 4.19 18.01
CA LEU A 261 10.47 4.55 16.60
C LEU A 261 9.06 5.11 16.34
N LEU A 262 8.09 4.63 17.09
CA LEU A 262 6.69 5.04 17.04
C LEU A 262 6.22 5.44 18.45
N THR A 263 5.29 6.37 18.49
CA THR A 263 4.62 6.77 19.74
C THR A 263 3.74 5.63 20.22
N ASP A 264 3.71 5.40 21.53
CA ASP A 264 2.76 4.48 22.13
C ASP A 264 1.33 4.98 21.95
N TYR A 265 0.40 4.08 21.87
CA TYR A 265 -1.01 4.41 21.68
C TYR A 265 -1.87 3.62 22.66
N LYS A 266 -2.96 4.23 23.07
CA LYS A 266 -4.02 3.54 23.78
C LYS A 266 -5.13 3.25 22.79
N VAL A 267 -5.49 1.98 22.70
CA VAL A 267 -6.64 1.56 21.92
C VAL A 267 -7.83 1.58 22.88
N LEU A 268 -8.80 2.46 22.62
CA LEU A 268 -10.08 2.49 23.31
C LEU A 268 -11.10 1.76 22.42
N VAL A 269 -11.59 0.62 22.86
CA VAL A 269 -12.60 -0.17 22.12
C VAL A 269 -13.96 0.15 22.71
N LEU A 270 -14.84 0.65 21.89
CA LEU A 270 -16.22 0.89 22.23
C LEU A 270 -17.09 -0.11 21.47
N THR A 271 -17.94 -0.84 22.16
CA THR A 271 -18.89 -1.77 21.55
C THR A 271 -20.31 -1.27 21.81
N ILE A 272 -21.10 -1.06 20.77
CA ILE A 272 -22.52 -0.74 20.88
C ILE A 272 -23.31 -2.00 20.45
N SER A 273 -24.19 -2.50 21.30
CA SER A 273 -25.16 -3.52 20.92
C SER A 273 -26.38 -2.84 20.24
N GLU A 274 -27.18 -3.61 19.52
CA GLU A 274 -28.44 -3.09 18.96
C GLU A 274 -29.35 -2.52 20.05
N ASP A 275 -29.31 -3.07 21.26
CA ASP A 275 -30.08 -2.61 22.42
C ASP A 275 -29.65 -1.21 22.91
N ASP A 276 -28.45 -0.76 22.57
CA ASP A 276 -27.92 0.55 22.96
C ASP A 276 -28.29 1.66 21.93
N ILE A 277 -28.89 1.28 20.79
CA ILE A 277 -29.26 2.21 19.72
C ILE A 277 -30.73 2.62 19.89
N PRO A 278 -31.05 3.92 19.96
CA PRO A 278 -32.43 4.36 20.01
C PRO A 278 -33.26 3.84 18.84
N ASP A 279 -34.47 3.37 19.14
CA ASP A 279 -35.40 2.81 18.15
C ASP A 279 -35.66 3.76 16.96
N SER A 280 -35.67 5.06 17.20
CA SER A 280 -35.83 6.07 16.16
C SER A 280 -34.73 6.04 15.09
N ILE A 281 -33.51 5.70 15.48
CA ILE A 281 -32.37 5.56 14.54
C ILE A 281 -32.47 4.22 13.79
N LEU A 282 -32.90 3.16 14.48
CA LEU A 282 -33.11 1.85 13.88
C LEU A 282 -34.27 1.84 12.86
N GLU A 283 -35.33 2.62 13.10
CA GLU A 283 -36.45 2.78 12.16
C GLU A 283 -36.02 3.54 10.91
N ASP A 284 -35.31 4.65 11.04
CA ASP A 284 -34.77 5.42 9.92
C ASP A 284 -33.82 4.57 9.04
N VAL A 285 -33.06 3.69 9.66
CA VAL A 285 -32.17 2.74 8.95
C VAL A 285 -32.97 1.68 8.20
N LYS A 286 -34.03 1.14 8.81
CA LYS A 286 -34.88 0.12 8.19
C LYS A 286 -35.65 0.66 6.98
N ASP A 287 -36.17 1.87 7.04
CA ASP A 287 -36.91 2.48 5.93
C ASP A 287 -36.02 2.76 4.71
N LYS A 288 -34.76 3.09 4.91
CA LYS A 288 -33.79 3.33 3.83
C LYS A 288 -33.24 2.05 3.20
N GLN A 289 -33.38 0.90 3.86
CA GLN A 289 -32.75 -0.36 3.47
C GLN A 289 -33.65 -1.39 2.80
N GLN A 290 -34.75 -1.03 2.18
CA GLN A 290 -35.64 -2.00 1.50
C GLN A 290 -34.98 -2.86 0.41
N LYS A 291 -33.67 -2.80 0.16
CA LYS A 291 -33.02 -3.52 -0.96
C LYS A 291 -31.76 -4.34 -0.64
N GLU A 292 -31.18 -4.30 0.53
CA GLU A 292 -29.99 -5.13 0.82
C GLU A 292 -30.14 -5.86 2.16
N THR A 293 -30.20 -7.18 2.09
CA THR A 293 -30.23 -8.07 3.26
C THR A 293 -28.87 -8.03 3.93
N LEU A 294 -28.76 -7.33 5.04
CA LEU A 294 -27.53 -7.30 5.84
C LEU A 294 -27.31 -8.61 6.55
N LYS A 295 -26.12 -9.17 6.41
CA LYS A 295 -25.73 -10.45 7.00
C LYS A 295 -25.30 -10.37 8.46
N SER A 296 -25.13 -9.18 9.04
CA SER A 296 -24.86 -8.96 10.46
C SER A 296 -25.24 -7.53 10.87
N GLY A 297 -25.82 -7.35 12.06
CA GLY A 297 -26.22 -6.02 12.59
C GLY A 297 -25.07 -5.01 12.72
N LYS A 298 -23.84 -5.49 12.73
CA LYS A 298 -22.63 -4.64 12.80
C LYS A 298 -22.36 -3.82 11.53
N GLU A 299 -22.74 -4.33 10.36
CA GLU A 299 -22.57 -3.62 9.08
C GLU A 299 -23.64 -2.55 8.85
N LEU A 300 -24.79 -2.68 9.52
CA LEU A 300 -25.93 -1.78 9.42
C LEU A 300 -25.59 -0.35 9.84
N ILE A 301 -24.82 -0.20 10.90
CA ILE A 301 -24.50 1.10 11.50
C ILE A 301 -23.46 1.87 10.68
N LEU A 302 -22.62 1.16 9.94
CA LEU A 302 -21.50 1.75 9.20
C LEU A 302 -21.83 2.14 7.75
N ASN A 303 -22.94 1.65 7.18
CA ASN A 303 -23.23 1.76 5.74
C ASN A 303 -24.59 2.35 5.37
N VAL A 304 -25.22 3.06 6.26
CA VAL A 304 -26.49 3.73 5.94
C VAL A 304 -26.23 4.85 4.93
N ASP A 305 -26.64 4.63 3.67
CA ASP A 305 -26.54 5.58 2.56
C ASP A 305 -25.17 6.21 2.33
N LYS A 306 -24.08 5.47 2.60
CA LYS A 306 -22.71 5.98 2.47
C LYS A 306 -22.39 7.18 3.38
N GLU A 307 -23.25 7.52 4.30
CA GLU A 307 -23.02 8.53 5.32
C GLU A 307 -22.34 7.90 6.53
N LYS A 308 -21.24 8.48 6.97
CA LYS A 308 -20.52 8.03 8.16
C LYS A 308 -21.23 8.55 9.38
N ILE A 309 -21.66 7.67 10.28
CA ILE A 309 -22.17 8.07 11.58
C ILE A 309 -20.95 8.46 12.43
N ALA A 310 -20.85 9.75 12.77
CA ALA A 310 -19.82 10.23 13.67
C ALA A 310 -20.30 10.09 15.12
N ILE A 311 -19.49 9.44 15.96
CA ILE A 311 -19.75 9.29 17.39
C ILE A 311 -18.75 10.17 18.14
N ARG A 312 -19.25 11.07 18.98
CA ARG A 312 -18.41 11.89 19.84
C ARG A 312 -18.26 11.23 21.19
N LEU A 313 -17.02 10.92 21.57
CA LEU A 313 -16.71 10.44 22.91
C LEU A 313 -16.51 11.63 23.85
N ASP A 314 -17.22 11.62 24.97
CA ASP A 314 -16.87 12.47 26.10
C ASP A 314 -15.84 11.70 26.94
N LEU A 315 -14.56 12.03 26.77
CA LEU A 315 -13.45 11.41 27.50
C LEU A 315 -13.53 11.64 29.04
N ASN A 316 -14.32 12.61 29.49
CA ASN A 316 -14.56 12.87 30.89
C ASN A 316 -15.74 12.07 31.45
N ASN A 317 -16.59 11.55 30.58
CA ASN A 317 -17.71 10.68 30.93
C ASN A 317 -17.81 9.52 29.92
N PRO A 318 -17.02 8.45 30.10
CA PRO A 318 -17.00 7.32 29.19
C PRO A 318 -18.33 6.55 29.06
N ARG A 319 -19.31 6.83 29.91
CA ARG A 319 -20.69 6.32 29.79
C ARG A 319 -21.62 7.21 28.99
N GLY A 320 -21.17 8.39 28.57
CA GLY A 320 -21.96 9.37 27.84
C GLY A 320 -21.70 9.29 26.33
N ILE A 321 -22.11 8.22 25.67
CA ILE A 321 -22.16 8.18 24.22
C ILE A 321 -23.35 9.02 23.79
N LYS A 322 -23.07 10.11 23.05
CA LYS A 322 -24.11 10.90 22.41
C LYS A 322 -24.11 10.60 20.92
N PHE A 323 -25.20 10.08 20.41
CA PHE A 323 -25.43 10.05 18.99
C PHE A 323 -25.67 11.49 18.52
N LEU A 324 -24.94 11.89 17.50
CA LEU A 324 -25.05 13.24 16.93
C LEU A 324 -26.11 13.19 15.83
N ASP A 325 -26.95 14.21 15.80
CA ASP A 325 -27.85 14.40 14.66
C ASP A 325 -27.07 14.78 13.39
N PHE A 326 -27.72 14.75 12.25
CA PHE A 326 -27.11 14.98 10.95
C PHE A 326 -26.36 16.32 10.85
N GLU A 327 -26.90 17.41 11.42
CA GLU A 327 -26.24 18.71 11.40
C GLU A 327 -24.99 18.73 12.26
N GLN A 328 -25.01 18.07 13.42
CA GLN A 328 -23.86 17.94 14.30
C GLN A 328 -22.76 17.06 13.65
N GLN A 329 -23.15 16.01 12.92
CA GLN A 329 -22.22 15.16 12.16
C GLN A 329 -21.52 15.94 11.06
N GLN A 330 -22.26 16.75 10.28
CA GLN A 330 -21.68 17.61 9.24
C GLN A 330 -20.71 18.64 9.81
N LYS A 331 -21.03 19.26 10.94
CA LYS A 331 -20.17 20.25 11.58
C LYS A 331 -18.84 19.65 12.04
N ILE A 332 -18.84 18.40 12.50
CA ILE A 332 -17.61 17.68 12.89
C ILE A 332 -16.78 17.29 11.67
N ALA A 333 -17.41 16.91 10.57
CA ALA A 333 -16.71 16.56 9.33
C ALA A 333 -15.89 17.71 8.72
N TYR A 334 -16.27 18.96 9.00
CA TYR A 334 -15.56 20.16 8.55
C TYR A 334 -14.50 20.68 9.54
N ASP A 335 -14.47 20.20 10.77
CA ASP A 335 -13.50 20.66 11.77
C ASP A 335 -12.20 19.83 11.70
N ARG A 336 -11.26 20.30 10.90
CA ARG A 336 -9.94 19.66 10.67
C ARG A 336 -9.04 19.57 11.92
N HIS A 337 -9.41 20.21 13.03
CA HIS A 337 -8.61 20.29 14.26
C HIS A 337 -9.06 19.29 15.34
N ASN A 338 -10.15 18.58 15.14
CA ASN A 338 -10.64 17.57 16.08
C ASN A 338 -10.37 16.16 15.50
N PRO A 339 -9.63 15.30 16.22
CA PRO A 339 -9.45 13.92 15.78
C PRO A 339 -10.80 13.22 15.74
N GLN A 340 -11.22 12.81 14.55
CA GLN A 340 -12.43 12.01 14.37
C GLN A 340 -12.05 10.55 14.54
N ILE A 341 -12.67 9.88 15.49
CA ILE A 341 -12.59 8.43 15.61
C ILE A 341 -13.74 7.86 14.77
N ILE A 342 -13.40 7.22 13.66
CA ILE A 342 -14.35 6.49 12.83
C ILE A 342 -14.10 5.01 13.13
N GLY A 343 -15.03 4.36 13.86
CA GLY A 343 -14.91 2.95 14.20
C GLY A 343 -16.23 2.35 14.65
N THR A 344 -16.31 1.05 14.62
CA THR A 344 -17.43 0.29 15.21
C THR A 344 -17.20 0.15 16.70
N ILE A 345 -18.23 0.41 17.50
CA ILE A 345 -18.15 0.34 18.95
C ILE A 345 -18.93 -0.91 19.40
N HIS A 346 -18.35 -1.72 20.27
CA HIS A 346 -18.95 -2.96 20.80
C HIS A 346 -18.87 -3.06 22.32
N THR A 347 -19.88 -3.50 23.04
CA THR A 347 -19.82 -3.88 24.48
C THR A 347 -20.11 -5.37 24.68
N ASP A 348 -19.27 -6.08 25.42
CA ASP A 348 -19.57 -7.46 25.80
C ASP A 348 -20.45 -7.51 27.08
N LYS A 349 -21.05 -8.68 27.37
CA LYS A 349 -21.92 -8.90 28.55
C LYS A 349 -21.19 -8.71 29.88
N ASN A 350 -19.87 -8.65 29.91
CA ASN A 350 -19.03 -8.48 31.09
C ASN A 350 -18.47 -7.08 31.27
N ARG A 351 -18.90 -6.10 30.47
CA ARG A 351 -18.48 -4.68 30.49
C ARG A 351 -17.00 -4.43 30.18
N ASN A 352 -16.35 -5.27 29.42
CA ASN A 352 -15.02 -5.00 28.89
C ASN A 352 -15.13 -4.24 27.56
N GLU A 353 -14.40 -3.15 27.45
CA GLU A 353 -14.46 -2.21 26.32
C GLU A 353 -13.25 -2.44 25.39
N TYR A 354 -13.50 -2.54 24.07
CA TYR A 354 -12.49 -2.84 23.04
C TYR A 354 -12.64 -1.90 21.82
N ILE A 355 -11.60 -1.50 21.15
CA ILE A 355 -11.61 -0.74 19.88
C ILE A 355 -10.94 -1.51 18.76
#